data_bdabe91d1b4227bdc41d6d8efab428a5
#
_entry.id   bdabe91d1b4227bdc41d6d8efab428a5
#
_cell.length_a   1.000
_cell.length_b   1.000
_cell.length_c   1.000
_cell.angle_alpha   90.00
_cell.angle_beta   90.00
_cell.angle_gamma   90.00
#
_symmetry.space_group_name_H-M   'P 1'
#
loop_
_entity.id
_entity.type
_entity.pdbx_description
1 polymer ?
#
loop_
_entity_poly.entity_id
_entity_poly.type
_entity_poly.pdbx_seq_one_letter_code
_entity_poly.pdbx_strand_id
1 'polypeptide(L)'
;MEFNFKKYYDYIYELKNNSDNFEFKYDFSKFKKHVQAFAIFIPDEKIDDGRGMLWFKKQYEFFNEFINECSDVVVADFNNIKKNKVNLFLTLENAGIIEKLEDVLDLKKMGIKFVTLTWNGENNIGYSHLYKNGLKPFGKNVIKELENNNIIIDVSHLNLQGFTDVCEYSNKPFIASHSNVKEICNNSRNLSKEQIKIIIEKKGLIGLNFHKMFLTNDYNNENINYLDCIIKHIEYILSFGGKQVLSLGTDFDGAKPPQILKNTLYIENLINKMLK
;
A
#
# COMPACT_ATOMS: atom_id res chain seq x y z
N MET A 1 -2.51 9.25 -17.72
CA MET A 1 -1.41 8.39 -18.22
C MET A 1 -2.01 7.00 -18.34
N GLU A 2 -2.18 6.47 -19.55
CA GLU A 2 -2.64 5.09 -19.70
C GLU A 2 -1.57 4.17 -19.16
N PHE A 3 -1.92 3.39 -18.13
CA PHE A 3 -1.08 2.31 -17.67
C PHE A 3 -1.02 1.28 -18.80
N ASN A 4 0.13 1.17 -19.44
CA ASN A 4 0.30 0.27 -20.57
C ASN A 4 0.63 -1.13 -20.03
N PHE A 5 -0.42 -1.94 -19.79
CA PHE A 5 -0.32 -3.33 -19.34
C PHE A 5 0.63 -4.16 -20.20
N LYS A 6 0.65 -3.93 -21.52
CA LYS A 6 1.58 -4.60 -22.42
C LYS A 6 3.03 -4.24 -22.09
N LYS A 7 3.32 -2.97 -21.74
CA LYS A 7 4.65 -2.54 -21.34
C LYS A 7 5.07 -3.13 -19.99
N TYR A 8 4.14 -3.34 -19.06
CA TYR A 8 4.39 -4.00 -17.79
C TYR A 8 4.57 -5.51 -17.98
N TYR A 9 3.75 -6.14 -18.83
CA TYR A 9 3.88 -7.55 -19.23
C TYR A 9 5.18 -7.78 -20.00
N ASP A 10 5.50 -6.92 -20.97
CA ASP A 10 6.76 -6.98 -21.73
C ASP A 10 7.95 -6.74 -20.78
N TYR A 11 7.82 -5.84 -19.81
CA TYR A 11 8.81 -5.60 -18.76
C TYR A 11 9.01 -6.85 -17.88
N ILE A 12 7.96 -7.48 -17.37
CA ILE A 12 8.03 -8.73 -16.60
C ILE A 12 8.56 -9.88 -17.48
N TYR A 13 8.14 -9.95 -18.75
CA TYR A 13 8.59 -10.97 -19.71
C TYR A 13 10.05 -10.77 -20.13
N GLU A 14 10.49 -9.54 -20.37
CA GLU A 14 11.90 -9.22 -20.58
C GLU A 14 12.75 -9.53 -19.35
N LEU A 15 12.21 -9.33 -18.16
CA LEU A 15 12.81 -9.67 -16.89
C LEU A 15 13.06 -11.19 -16.76
N LYS A 16 12.12 -12.00 -17.22
CA LYS A 16 12.21 -13.47 -17.23
C LYS A 16 13.23 -13.98 -18.23
N ASN A 17 13.41 -13.28 -19.36
CA ASN A 17 14.26 -13.71 -20.47
C ASN A 17 15.65 -13.09 -20.50
N ASN A 18 15.89 -11.97 -19.79
CA ASN A 18 17.17 -11.27 -19.70
C ASN A 18 17.71 -11.31 -18.26
N SER A 19 18.03 -12.54 -17.79
CA SER A 19 18.51 -12.77 -16.43
C SER A 19 19.77 -11.99 -16.02
N ASP A 20 20.51 -11.45 -16.97
CA ASP A 20 21.78 -10.76 -16.71
C ASP A 20 21.64 -9.24 -16.42
N ASN A 21 20.50 -8.64 -16.75
CA ASN A 21 20.23 -7.19 -16.55
C ASN A 21 19.13 -6.89 -15.55
N PHE A 22 18.69 -7.88 -14.77
CA PHE A 22 17.56 -7.71 -13.89
C PHE A 22 17.95 -7.25 -12.50
N GLU A 23 17.51 -6.05 -12.13
CA GLU A 23 17.72 -5.46 -10.80
C GLU A 23 16.91 -6.18 -9.68
N PHE A 24 16.10 -7.17 -10.01
CA PHE A 24 15.33 -8.01 -9.08
C PHE A 24 15.95 -9.39 -8.84
N LYS A 25 17.25 -9.47 -8.73
CA LYS A 25 17.88 -10.67 -8.14
C LYS A 25 17.53 -10.70 -6.66
N TYR A 26 16.37 -11.26 -6.37
CA TYR A 26 15.97 -11.51 -4.99
C TYR A 26 16.76 -12.72 -4.47
N ASP A 27 17.69 -12.47 -3.55
CA ASP A 27 18.42 -13.53 -2.88
C ASP A 27 17.54 -14.12 -1.76
N PHE A 28 16.73 -15.13 -2.12
CA PHE A 28 15.91 -15.87 -1.16
C PHE A 28 16.73 -16.52 -0.03
N SER A 29 18.05 -16.67 -0.17
CA SER A 29 18.90 -17.24 0.89
C SER A 29 18.94 -16.36 2.12
N LYS A 30 18.79 -15.03 1.95
CA LYS A 30 18.80 -14.05 3.05
C LYS A 30 17.43 -13.88 3.70
N PHE A 31 16.34 -14.06 2.96
CA PHE A 31 14.97 -13.90 3.44
C PHE A 31 14.20 -15.21 3.32
N LYS A 32 14.13 -15.94 4.42
CA LYS A 32 13.45 -17.26 4.45
C LYS A 32 11.96 -17.21 4.09
N LYS A 33 11.31 -16.04 4.22
CA LYS A 33 9.89 -15.82 3.92
C LYS A 33 9.71 -14.41 3.36
N HIS A 34 9.09 -14.30 2.19
CA HIS A 34 8.72 -13.03 1.58
C HIS A 34 7.20 -12.99 1.39
N VAL A 35 6.57 -11.94 1.93
CA VAL A 35 5.13 -11.68 1.78
C VAL A 35 4.97 -10.26 1.27
N GLN A 36 4.22 -10.08 0.19
CA GLN A 36 4.05 -8.80 -0.47
C GLN A 36 2.60 -8.56 -0.88
N ALA A 37 2.11 -7.33 -0.68
CA ALA A 37 0.86 -6.89 -1.26
C ALA A 37 1.01 -6.65 -2.77
N PHE A 38 0.03 -7.08 -3.53
CA PHE A 38 -0.18 -6.72 -4.93
C PHE A 38 -1.42 -5.83 -4.98
N ALA A 39 -1.23 -4.54 -5.22
CA ALA A 39 -2.31 -3.57 -5.22
C ALA A 39 -2.96 -3.50 -6.61
N ILE A 40 -4.27 -3.74 -6.65
CA ILE A 40 -5.10 -3.35 -7.78
C ILE A 40 -5.50 -1.90 -7.54
N PHE A 41 -4.87 -1.00 -8.30
CA PHE A 41 -5.10 0.43 -8.24
C PHE A 41 -6.16 0.88 -9.24
N ILE A 42 -7.12 1.69 -8.78
CA ILE A 42 -8.17 2.27 -9.62
C ILE A 42 -7.96 3.79 -9.69
N PRO A 43 -7.55 4.33 -10.85
CA PRO A 43 -7.46 5.77 -11.05
C PRO A 43 -8.82 6.46 -10.83
N ASP A 44 -8.83 7.66 -10.26
CA ASP A 44 -10.06 8.44 -10.03
C ASP A 44 -10.85 8.64 -11.32
N GLU A 45 -10.16 8.86 -12.47
CA GLU A 45 -10.81 9.00 -13.78
C GLU A 45 -11.59 7.75 -14.21
N LYS A 46 -11.21 6.56 -13.72
CA LYS A 46 -11.95 5.32 -14.00
C LYS A 46 -13.17 5.17 -13.12
N ILE A 47 -13.16 5.77 -11.93
CA ILE A 47 -14.35 5.87 -11.08
C ILE A 47 -15.33 6.86 -11.71
N ASP A 48 -14.86 8.06 -12.07
CA ASP A 48 -15.68 9.15 -12.60
C ASP A 48 -16.37 8.78 -13.92
N ASP A 49 -15.71 8.00 -14.78
CA ASP A 49 -16.25 7.56 -16.07
C ASP A 49 -17.06 6.24 -16.00
N GLY A 50 -17.26 5.70 -14.79
CA GLY A 50 -18.02 4.46 -14.55
C GLY A 50 -17.32 3.17 -15.00
N ARG A 51 -16.03 3.21 -15.33
CA ARG A 51 -15.25 2.06 -15.79
C ARG A 51 -14.38 1.43 -14.71
N GLY A 52 -14.51 1.86 -13.46
CA GLY A 52 -13.67 1.38 -12.35
C GLY A 52 -13.73 -0.14 -12.17
N MET A 53 -14.91 -0.73 -12.15
CA MET A 53 -15.08 -2.19 -12.03
C MET A 53 -14.52 -2.95 -13.25
N LEU A 54 -14.66 -2.42 -14.47
CA LEU A 54 -14.05 -3.03 -15.65
C LEU A 54 -12.53 -2.98 -15.59
N TRP A 55 -11.97 -1.87 -15.10
CA TRP A 55 -10.55 -1.70 -14.88
C TRP A 55 -10.02 -2.69 -13.83
N PHE A 56 -10.73 -2.84 -12.71
CA PHE A 56 -10.43 -3.80 -11.66
C PHE A 56 -10.37 -5.24 -12.19
N LYS A 57 -11.40 -5.66 -12.93
CA LYS A 57 -11.47 -7.03 -13.48
C LYS A 57 -10.29 -7.35 -14.40
N LYS A 58 -9.88 -6.43 -15.25
CA LYS A 58 -8.71 -6.61 -16.12
C LYS A 58 -7.41 -6.80 -15.34
N GLN A 59 -7.21 -6.03 -14.27
CA GLN A 59 -6.02 -6.19 -13.42
C GLN A 59 -6.08 -7.50 -12.61
N TYR A 60 -7.27 -7.89 -12.18
CA TYR A 60 -7.47 -9.17 -11.49
C TYR A 60 -7.19 -10.37 -12.40
N GLU A 61 -7.64 -10.33 -13.66
CA GLU A 61 -7.31 -11.33 -14.68
C GLU A 61 -5.79 -11.41 -14.88
N PHE A 62 -5.13 -10.26 -15.07
CA PHE A 62 -3.68 -10.19 -15.19
C PHE A 62 -2.96 -10.79 -13.96
N PHE A 63 -3.40 -10.50 -12.75
CA PHE A 63 -2.83 -11.09 -11.54
C PHE A 63 -2.92 -12.63 -11.56
N ASN A 64 -4.06 -13.19 -11.97
CA ASN A 64 -4.23 -14.64 -12.04
C ASN A 64 -3.33 -15.26 -13.11
N GLU A 65 -3.20 -14.64 -14.28
CA GLU A 65 -2.27 -15.07 -15.32
C GLU A 65 -0.83 -15.05 -14.82
N PHE A 66 -0.41 -13.95 -14.18
CA PHE A 66 0.91 -13.79 -13.60
C PHE A 66 1.24 -14.87 -12.56
N ILE A 67 0.32 -15.17 -11.64
CA ILE A 67 0.51 -16.25 -10.65
C ILE A 67 0.67 -17.61 -11.32
N ASN A 68 -0.08 -17.88 -12.37
CA ASN A 68 -0.03 -19.17 -13.08
C ASN A 68 1.26 -19.35 -13.90
N GLU A 69 1.83 -18.26 -14.42
CA GLU A 69 3.03 -18.30 -15.25
C GLU A 69 4.34 -18.23 -14.44
N CYS A 70 4.32 -17.62 -13.26
CA CYS A 70 5.51 -17.39 -12.45
C CYS A 70 5.68 -18.45 -11.36
N SER A 71 6.52 -19.46 -11.62
CA SER A 71 6.78 -20.56 -10.67
C SER A 71 7.27 -20.11 -9.28
N ASP A 72 7.93 -18.94 -9.19
CA ASP A 72 8.50 -18.40 -7.95
C ASP A 72 7.54 -17.53 -7.12
N VAL A 73 6.33 -17.34 -7.64
CA VAL A 73 5.28 -16.56 -7.02
C VAL A 73 4.11 -17.46 -6.64
N VAL A 74 3.50 -17.23 -5.50
CA VAL A 74 2.31 -17.96 -5.04
C VAL A 74 1.34 -17.01 -4.35
N VAL A 75 0.06 -17.35 -4.35
CA VAL A 75 -0.91 -16.64 -3.51
C VAL A 75 -0.61 -16.92 -2.04
N ALA A 76 -0.52 -15.87 -1.23
CA ALA A 76 -0.19 -15.96 0.18
C ALA A 76 -1.28 -16.72 0.97
N ASP A 77 -0.87 -17.80 1.62
CA ASP A 77 -1.61 -18.41 2.72
C ASP A 77 -0.92 -17.98 4.02
N PHE A 78 -1.54 -17.06 4.78
CA PHE A 78 -0.96 -16.53 6.01
C PHE A 78 -0.73 -17.58 7.10
N ASN A 79 -1.42 -18.72 7.04
CA ASN A 79 -1.19 -19.86 7.93
C ASN A 79 -0.01 -20.74 7.46
N ASN A 80 0.35 -20.66 6.16
CA ASN A 80 1.37 -21.51 5.56
C ASN A 80 2.18 -20.74 4.50
N ILE A 81 2.94 -19.74 4.94
CA ILE A 81 3.83 -18.96 4.07
C ILE A 81 4.90 -19.88 3.47
N LYS A 82 4.96 -19.95 2.14
CA LYS A 82 5.91 -20.78 1.42
C LYS A 82 7.31 -20.15 1.47
N LYS A 83 8.29 -20.97 1.90
CA LYS A 83 9.71 -20.58 1.86
C LYS A 83 10.21 -20.54 0.41
N ASN A 84 11.17 -19.68 0.15
CA ASN A 84 11.80 -19.52 -1.17
C ASN A 84 10.79 -19.21 -2.30
N LYS A 85 9.68 -18.56 -1.94
CA LYS A 85 8.66 -18.05 -2.87
C LYS A 85 8.29 -16.63 -2.46
N VAL A 86 7.88 -15.83 -3.43
CA VAL A 86 7.18 -14.59 -3.18
C VAL A 86 5.71 -14.93 -2.94
N ASN A 87 5.25 -14.72 -1.70
CA ASN A 87 3.86 -14.94 -1.32
C ASN A 87 3.08 -13.64 -1.53
N LEU A 88 2.31 -13.55 -2.59
CA LEU A 88 1.51 -12.37 -2.92
C LEU A 88 0.11 -12.47 -2.36
N PHE A 89 -0.43 -11.34 -1.91
CA PHE A 89 -1.83 -11.19 -1.60
C PHE A 89 -2.41 -9.93 -2.24
N LEU A 90 -3.68 -10.00 -2.62
CA LEU A 90 -4.37 -8.92 -3.32
C LEU A 90 -4.88 -7.86 -2.37
N THR A 91 -4.80 -6.61 -2.83
CA THR A 91 -5.39 -5.44 -2.18
C THR A 91 -6.07 -4.56 -3.22
N LEU A 92 -6.98 -3.72 -2.77
CA LEU A 92 -7.66 -2.73 -3.62
C LEU A 92 -7.26 -1.34 -3.16
N GLU A 93 -6.72 -0.54 -4.07
CA GLU A 93 -6.51 0.89 -3.84
C GLU A 93 -7.54 1.71 -4.60
N ASN A 94 -8.28 2.55 -3.88
CA ASN A 94 -9.48 3.28 -4.27
C ASN A 94 -10.75 2.42 -4.28
N ALA A 95 -11.47 2.45 -3.16
CA ALA A 95 -12.72 1.72 -2.96
C ALA A 95 -13.93 2.26 -3.77
N GLY A 96 -13.74 3.25 -4.63
CA GLY A 96 -14.83 3.87 -5.41
C GLY A 96 -15.58 2.90 -6.32
N ILE A 97 -15.06 1.70 -6.55
CA ILE A 97 -15.76 0.63 -7.29
C ILE A 97 -16.82 -0.12 -6.46
N ILE A 98 -16.87 0.10 -5.14
CA ILE A 98 -17.89 -0.47 -4.27
C ILE A 98 -19.15 0.38 -4.40
N GLU A 99 -20.11 -0.01 -5.22
CA GLU A 99 -21.34 0.73 -5.47
C GLU A 99 -22.49 0.32 -4.53
N LYS A 100 -22.43 -0.90 -4.02
CA LYS A 100 -23.37 -1.48 -3.04
C LYS A 100 -22.63 -2.38 -2.05
N LEU A 101 -23.21 -2.64 -0.89
CA LEU A 101 -22.53 -3.38 0.19
C LEU A 101 -22.20 -4.83 -0.20
N GLU A 102 -23.01 -5.44 -1.06
CA GLU A 102 -22.78 -6.79 -1.58
C GLU A 102 -21.49 -6.93 -2.36
N ASP A 103 -21.00 -5.86 -2.98
CA ASP A 103 -19.73 -5.85 -3.73
C ASP A 103 -18.54 -6.21 -2.83
N VAL A 104 -18.61 -5.90 -1.53
CA VAL A 104 -17.58 -6.27 -0.55
C VAL A 104 -17.42 -7.78 -0.44
N LEU A 105 -18.54 -8.54 -0.49
CA LEU A 105 -18.49 -10.00 -0.47
C LEU A 105 -17.80 -10.55 -1.73
N ASP A 106 -17.99 -9.93 -2.87
CA ASP A 106 -17.32 -10.35 -4.11
C ASP A 106 -15.83 -10.04 -4.08
N LEU A 107 -15.42 -8.88 -3.57
CA LEU A 107 -14.01 -8.58 -3.31
C LEU A 107 -13.37 -9.61 -2.37
N LYS A 108 -14.10 -10.03 -1.33
CA LYS A 108 -13.66 -11.09 -0.40
C LYS A 108 -13.42 -12.41 -1.12
N LYS A 109 -14.37 -12.85 -1.97
CA LYS A 109 -14.26 -14.10 -2.77
C LYS A 109 -13.09 -14.03 -3.73
N MET A 110 -12.77 -12.86 -4.28
CA MET A 110 -11.62 -12.61 -5.15
C MET A 110 -10.29 -12.53 -4.38
N GLY A 111 -10.31 -12.61 -3.05
CA GLY A 111 -9.11 -12.72 -2.22
C GLY A 111 -8.53 -11.38 -1.75
N ILE A 112 -9.24 -10.27 -1.91
CA ILE A 112 -8.81 -8.96 -1.41
C ILE A 112 -8.64 -9.00 0.11
N LYS A 113 -7.48 -8.56 0.62
CA LYS A 113 -7.13 -8.59 2.04
C LYS A 113 -7.29 -7.25 2.74
N PHE A 114 -6.96 -6.15 2.05
CA PHE A 114 -7.27 -4.81 2.55
C PHE A 114 -7.72 -3.89 1.41
N VAL A 115 -8.39 -2.81 1.79
CA VAL A 115 -8.98 -1.83 0.88
C VAL A 115 -8.62 -0.43 1.33
N THR A 116 -7.94 0.33 0.47
CA THR A 116 -7.72 1.77 0.64
C THR A 116 -8.99 2.52 0.21
N LEU A 117 -9.56 3.32 1.12
CA LEU A 117 -10.92 3.86 0.94
C LEU A 117 -11.02 4.89 -0.18
N THR A 118 -9.99 5.72 -0.36
CA THR A 118 -9.92 6.75 -1.40
C THR A 118 -8.55 6.73 -2.06
N TRP A 119 -8.41 7.33 -3.22
CA TRP A 119 -7.10 7.71 -3.75
C TRP A 119 -6.88 9.23 -3.58
N ASN A 120 -6.69 10.01 -4.63
CA ASN A 120 -6.43 11.45 -4.53
C ASN A 120 -7.68 12.31 -4.72
N GLY A 121 -8.75 11.74 -5.25
CA GLY A 121 -10.03 12.40 -5.50
C GLY A 121 -11.07 12.17 -4.40
N GLU A 122 -12.28 12.57 -4.73
CA GLU A 122 -13.52 12.19 -4.09
C GLU A 122 -14.07 10.94 -4.76
N ASN A 123 -14.69 10.04 -4.01
CA ASN A 123 -15.47 8.92 -4.52
C ASN A 123 -16.76 8.73 -3.71
N ASN A 124 -17.52 7.67 -3.96
CA ASN A 124 -18.75 7.36 -3.22
C ASN A 124 -18.52 6.98 -1.75
N ILE A 125 -17.30 6.63 -1.35
CA ILE A 125 -16.91 6.31 0.03
C ILE A 125 -16.59 7.57 0.84
N GLY A 126 -15.88 8.53 0.25
CA GLY A 126 -15.44 9.73 0.96
C GLY A 126 -14.46 10.59 0.17
N TYR A 127 -13.66 11.33 0.92
CA TYR A 127 -12.77 12.37 0.42
C TYR A 127 -11.32 12.09 0.80
N SER A 128 -10.40 12.29 -0.14
CA SER A 128 -8.97 12.09 0.07
C SER A 128 -8.30 13.19 0.89
N HIS A 129 -6.99 13.04 1.07
CA HIS A 129 -6.11 14.01 1.75
C HIS A 129 -6.11 15.41 1.14
N LEU A 130 -6.62 15.60 -0.09
CA LEU A 130 -6.73 16.91 -0.75
C LEU A 130 -7.98 17.69 -0.35
N TYR A 131 -8.90 17.08 0.38
CA TYR A 131 -10.17 17.66 0.80
C TYR A 131 -10.23 17.80 2.33
N LYS A 132 -11.30 18.44 2.81
CA LYS A 132 -11.55 18.63 4.26
C LYS A 132 -12.67 17.74 4.80
N ASN A 133 -13.55 17.26 3.95
CA ASN A 133 -14.69 16.44 4.32
C ASN A 133 -14.23 14.99 4.64
N GLY A 134 -14.95 14.31 5.51
CA GLY A 134 -14.68 12.93 5.89
C GLY A 134 -15.37 11.89 5.00
N LEU A 135 -15.76 10.78 5.61
CA LEU A 135 -16.46 9.71 4.90
C LEU A 135 -17.92 10.10 4.63
N LYS A 136 -18.43 9.69 3.49
CA LYS A 136 -19.85 9.79 3.15
C LYS A 136 -20.68 8.77 3.94
N PRO A 137 -22.02 8.96 4.08
CA PRO A 137 -22.88 7.99 4.79
C PRO A 137 -22.73 6.55 4.27
N PHE A 138 -22.60 6.38 2.95
CA PHE A 138 -22.36 5.07 2.35
C PHE A 138 -21.00 4.50 2.78
N GLY A 139 -19.93 5.31 2.77
CA GLY A 139 -18.59 4.89 3.20
C GLY A 139 -18.55 4.39 4.65
N LYS A 140 -19.32 5.01 5.55
CA LYS A 140 -19.46 4.55 6.95
C LYS A 140 -20.10 3.16 7.05
N ASN A 141 -21.03 2.82 6.15
CA ASN A 141 -21.60 1.48 6.05
C ASN A 141 -20.61 0.49 5.44
N VAL A 142 -19.85 0.93 4.43
CA VAL A 142 -18.80 0.10 3.80
C VAL A 142 -17.73 -0.31 4.81
N ILE A 143 -17.32 0.56 5.76
CA ILE A 143 -16.39 0.19 6.84
C ILE A 143 -16.88 -1.05 7.58
N LYS A 144 -18.16 -1.05 8.02
CA LYS A 144 -18.74 -2.16 8.78
C LYS A 144 -18.78 -3.43 7.94
N GLU A 145 -19.11 -3.30 6.65
CA GLU A 145 -19.19 -4.45 5.76
C GLU A 145 -17.82 -5.05 5.45
N LEU A 146 -16.79 -4.22 5.27
CA LEU A 146 -15.39 -4.66 5.15
C LEU A 146 -14.97 -5.48 6.39
N GLU A 147 -15.26 -4.96 7.58
CA GLU A 147 -14.96 -5.66 8.84
C GLU A 147 -15.71 -6.98 9.00
N ASN A 148 -16.99 -7.02 8.64
CA ASN A 148 -17.82 -8.25 8.66
C ASN A 148 -17.22 -9.34 7.78
N ASN A 149 -16.64 -8.94 6.65
CA ASN A 149 -15.98 -9.82 5.70
C ASN A 149 -14.50 -10.08 6.01
N ASN A 150 -13.96 -9.59 7.13
CA ASN A 150 -12.54 -9.67 7.49
C ASN A 150 -11.60 -9.09 6.41
N ILE A 151 -12.01 -8.02 5.78
CA ILE A 151 -11.17 -7.18 4.92
C ILE A 151 -10.69 -6.01 5.76
N ILE A 152 -9.38 -5.77 5.77
CA ILE A 152 -8.74 -4.74 6.57
C ILE A 152 -8.96 -3.37 5.88
N ILE A 153 -9.25 -2.35 6.68
CA ILE A 153 -9.35 -0.97 6.20
C ILE A 153 -7.97 -0.35 6.14
N ASP A 154 -7.64 0.26 5.00
CA ASP A 154 -6.44 1.07 4.83
C ASP A 154 -6.80 2.56 4.78
N VAL A 155 -6.23 3.32 5.72
CA VAL A 155 -6.46 4.77 5.85
C VAL A 155 -5.47 5.63 5.06
N SER A 156 -4.55 5.00 4.30
CA SER A 156 -3.70 5.75 3.38
C SER A 156 -4.58 6.59 2.44
N HIS A 157 -4.11 7.78 2.06
CA HIS A 157 -4.84 8.77 1.28
C HIS A 157 -6.01 9.49 1.97
N LEU A 158 -6.46 9.08 3.15
CA LEU A 158 -7.48 9.83 3.87
C LEU A 158 -6.94 11.15 4.45
N ASN A 159 -7.80 12.17 4.51
CA ASN A 159 -7.56 13.35 5.32
C ASN A 159 -7.84 13.07 6.81
N LEU A 160 -7.60 14.06 7.66
CA LEU A 160 -7.80 13.92 9.11
C LEU A 160 -9.25 13.57 9.47
N GLN A 161 -10.24 14.20 8.80
CA GLN A 161 -11.65 13.92 9.10
C GLN A 161 -12.04 12.49 8.70
N GLY A 162 -11.61 12.03 7.52
CA GLY A 162 -11.83 10.64 7.08
C GLY A 162 -11.17 9.62 8.01
N PHE A 163 -9.96 9.91 8.49
CA PHE A 163 -9.29 9.10 9.51
C PHE A 163 -10.10 9.05 10.82
N THR A 164 -10.61 10.21 11.28
CA THR A 164 -11.44 10.28 12.49
C THR A 164 -12.72 9.46 12.33
N ASP A 165 -13.37 9.57 11.17
CA ASP A 165 -14.56 8.76 10.87
C ASP A 165 -14.23 7.27 10.92
N VAL A 166 -13.08 6.82 10.38
CA VAL A 166 -12.66 5.41 10.52
C VAL A 166 -12.48 5.04 11.99
N CYS A 167 -11.88 5.90 12.81
CA CYS A 167 -11.74 5.63 14.25
C CYS A 167 -13.06 5.46 14.96
N GLU A 168 -14.09 6.21 14.57
CA GLU A 168 -15.43 6.18 15.15
C GLU A 168 -16.23 4.94 14.74
N TYR A 169 -16.14 4.56 13.45
CA TYR A 169 -16.99 3.51 12.87
C TYR A 169 -16.33 2.14 12.83
N SER A 170 -14.99 2.06 12.97
CA SER A 170 -14.23 0.79 12.95
C SER A 170 -14.03 0.22 14.36
N ASN A 171 -14.37 -1.06 14.54
CA ASN A 171 -14.13 -1.83 15.76
C ASN A 171 -12.88 -2.72 15.69
N LYS A 172 -12.29 -2.89 14.51
CA LYS A 172 -11.11 -3.74 14.27
C LYS A 172 -9.86 -2.89 14.04
N PRO A 173 -8.68 -3.48 14.15
CA PRO A 173 -7.45 -2.83 13.70
C PRO A 173 -7.53 -2.43 12.22
N PHE A 174 -7.04 -1.24 11.90
CA PHE A 174 -6.88 -0.75 10.54
C PHE A 174 -5.43 -0.36 10.28
N ILE A 175 -5.03 -0.15 9.05
CA ILE A 175 -3.65 0.09 8.64
C ILE A 175 -3.51 1.41 7.88
N ALA A 176 -2.29 1.94 7.84
CA ALA A 176 -1.84 2.89 6.83
C ALA A 176 -0.78 2.18 6.00
N SER A 177 -1.19 1.61 4.86
CA SER A 177 -0.34 0.72 4.07
C SER A 177 0.93 1.41 3.53
N HIS A 178 0.85 2.73 3.26
CA HIS A 178 1.95 3.51 2.69
C HIS A 178 1.87 5.00 3.10
N SER A 179 2.25 5.30 4.34
CA SER A 179 2.24 6.66 4.91
C SER A 179 3.42 6.88 5.84
N ASN A 180 3.93 8.12 5.86
CA ASN A 180 5.09 8.52 6.66
C ASN A 180 4.66 9.42 7.84
N VAL A 181 5.62 10.13 8.45
CA VAL A 181 5.42 10.99 9.62
C VAL A 181 5.34 12.45 9.21
N LYS A 182 4.24 13.11 9.55
CA LYS A 182 3.97 14.52 9.18
C LYS A 182 4.89 15.50 9.87
N GLU A 183 5.28 15.24 11.11
CA GLU A 183 6.20 16.09 11.88
C GLU A 183 7.62 16.10 11.30
N ILE A 184 7.98 15.11 10.48
CA ILE A 184 9.27 15.05 9.79
C ILE A 184 9.16 15.66 8.38
N CYS A 185 8.10 15.31 7.67
CA CYS A 185 7.82 15.85 6.34
C CYS A 185 6.36 16.31 6.28
N ASN A 186 6.16 17.63 6.27
CA ASN A 186 4.82 18.24 6.33
C ASN A 186 4.09 18.07 4.98
N ASN A 187 3.61 16.85 4.74
CA ASN A 187 2.80 16.49 3.59
C ASN A 187 1.43 15.98 4.06
N SER A 188 0.37 16.29 3.32
CA SER A 188 -1.00 15.85 3.65
C SER A 188 -1.19 14.33 3.56
N ARG A 189 -0.29 13.61 2.88
CA ARG A 189 -0.25 12.14 2.80
C ARG A 189 0.34 11.49 4.05
N ASN A 190 1.03 12.26 4.89
CA ASN A 190 1.72 11.76 6.08
C ASN A 190 0.82 11.82 7.32
N LEU A 191 1.01 10.87 8.22
CA LEU A 191 0.27 10.72 9.46
C LEU A 191 0.78 11.69 10.53
N SER A 192 -0.13 12.35 11.24
CA SER A 192 0.22 13.10 12.43
C SER A 192 0.59 12.19 13.59
N LYS A 193 1.24 12.78 14.60
CA LYS A 193 1.57 12.09 15.85
C LYS A 193 0.36 11.39 16.49
N GLU A 194 -0.79 12.05 16.48
CA GLU A 194 -2.03 11.53 17.06
C GLU A 194 -2.53 10.31 16.27
N GLN A 195 -2.51 10.39 14.93
CA GLN A 195 -2.89 9.27 14.07
C GLN A 195 -1.97 8.06 14.26
N ILE A 196 -0.65 8.29 14.36
CA ILE A 196 0.33 7.22 14.64
C ILE A 196 0.03 6.53 15.97
N LYS A 197 -0.24 7.30 17.04
CA LYS A 197 -0.57 6.73 18.35
C LYS A 197 -1.84 5.89 18.31
N ILE A 198 -2.88 6.35 17.62
CA ILE A 198 -4.12 5.60 17.46
C ILE A 198 -3.87 4.28 16.73
N ILE A 199 -3.08 4.27 15.65
CA ILE A 199 -2.75 3.03 14.93
C ILE A 199 -1.97 2.07 15.84
N ILE A 200 -1.05 2.58 16.68
CA ILE A 200 -0.31 1.77 17.66
C ILE A 200 -1.27 1.14 18.68
N GLU A 201 -2.16 1.94 19.27
CA GLU A 201 -3.15 1.49 20.26
C GLU A 201 -4.11 0.44 19.68
N LYS A 202 -4.54 0.64 18.44
CA LYS A 202 -5.39 -0.31 17.70
C LYS A 202 -4.64 -1.54 17.16
N LYS A 203 -3.31 -1.62 17.36
CA LYS A 203 -2.46 -2.71 16.86
C LYS A 203 -2.55 -2.89 15.34
N GLY A 204 -2.63 -1.75 14.62
CA GLY A 204 -2.60 -1.71 13.17
C GLY A 204 -1.20 -1.86 12.59
N LEU A 205 -1.01 -1.41 11.33
CA LEU A 205 0.31 -1.34 10.68
C LEU A 205 0.51 0.03 10.04
N ILE A 206 1.77 0.48 9.98
CA ILE A 206 2.20 1.68 9.27
C ILE A 206 3.29 1.26 8.30
N GLY A 207 2.98 1.24 7.01
CA GLY A 207 3.92 1.02 5.93
C GLY A 207 4.63 2.31 5.54
N LEU A 208 5.95 2.33 5.60
CA LEU A 208 6.73 3.51 5.23
C LEU A 208 6.79 3.66 3.71
N ASN A 209 6.28 4.77 3.21
CA ASN A 209 6.26 5.11 1.79
C ASN A 209 7.64 5.63 1.33
N PHE A 210 8.10 5.18 0.16
CA PHE A 210 9.40 5.57 -0.38
C PHE A 210 9.33 6.75 -1.37
N HIS A 211 8.16 7.34 -1.58
CA HIS A 211 8.07 8.53 -2.41
C HIS A 211 8.83 9.71 -1.79
N LYS A 212 9.77 10.29 -2.55
CA LYS A 212 10.68 11.33 -2.06
C LYS A 212 9.97 12.53 -1.41
N MET A 213 8.81 12.93 -1.94
CA MET A 213 8.02 14.06 -1.43
C MET A 213 7.34 13.77 -0.07
N PHE A 214 7.29 12.51 0.36
CA PHE A 214 6.73 12.12 1.66
C PHE A 214 7.83 11.83 2.69
N LEU A 215 9.10 11.74 2.24
CA LEU A 215 10.25 11.48 3.09
C LEU A 215 10.92 12.75 3.63
N THR A 216 10.86 13.86 2.89
CA THR A 216 11.52 15.11 3.28
C THR A 216 10.87 16.31 2.61
N ASN A 217 10.85 17.45 3.31
CA ASN A 217 10.41 18.73 2.74
C ASN A 217 11.41 19.27 1.68
N ASP A 218 12.65 18.80 1.71
CA ASP A 218 13.76 19.26 0.84
C ASP A 218 14.02 18.30 -0.33
N TYR A 219 12.98 17.66 -0.86
CA TYR A 219 13.05 16.59 -1.87
C TYR A 219 13.63 17.01 -3.24
N ASN A 220 13.85 18.31 -3.47
CA ASN A 220 14.51 18.85 -4.66
C ASN A 220 16.03 18.95 -4.52
N ASN A 221 16.57 18.76 -3.33
CA ASN A 221 18.01 18.77 -3.07
C ASN A 221 18.62 17.43 -3.50
N GLU A 222 19.53 17.46 -4.48
CA GLU A 222 20.15 16.26 -5.04
C GLU A 222 21.11 15.55 -4.05
N ASN A 223 21.56 16.25 -3.01
CA ASN A 223 22.51 15.72 -2.01
C ASN A 223 21.82 15.01 -0.82
N ILE A 224 20.51 14.79 -0.87
CA ILE A 224 19.78 14.15 0.22
C ILE A 224 20.13 12.68 0.35
N ASN A 225 20.44 12.27 1.58
CA ASN A 225 20.53 10.87 1.97
C ASN A 225 19.14 10.35 2.35
N TYR A 226 18.42 9.75 1.41
CA TYR A 226 17.07 9.22 1.64
C TYR A 226 17.02 8.05 2.61
N LEU A 227 18.11 7.30 2.82
CA LEU A 227 18.17 6.29 3.89
C LEU A 227 18.08 6.96 5.26
N ASP A 228 18.78 8.08 5.47
CA ASP A 228 18.67 8.83 6.72
C ASP A 228 17.27 9.43 6.91
N CYS A 229 16.62 9.85 5.82
CA CYS A 229 15.23 10.31 5.90
C CYS A 229 14.30 9.20 6.41
N ILE A 230 14.37 7.99 5.85
CA ILE A 230 13.56 6.86 6.29
C ILE A 230 13.86 6.50 7.75
N ILE A 231 15.13 6.47 8.15
CA ILE A 231 15.51 6.18 9.53
C ILE A 231 14.85 7.16 10.50
N LYS A 232 14.82 8.46 10.18
CA LYS A 232 14.13 9.46 11.03
C LYS A 232 12.65 9.15 11.22
N HIS A 233 11.95 8.73 10.16
CA HIS A 233 10.55 8.31 10.26
C HIS A 233 10.39 7.07 11.15
N ILE A 234 11.29 6.09 11.01
CA ILE A 234 11.31 4.88 11.84
C ILE A 234 11.53 5.24 13.30
N GLU A 235 12.57 6.02 13.62
CA GLU A 235 12.91 6.44 14.98
C GLU A 235 11.76 7.21 15.64
N TYR A 236 11.09 8.08 14.88
CA TYR A 236 9.93 8.80 15.38
C TYR A 236 8.79 7.87 15.78
N ILE A 237 8.44 6.89 14.96
CA ILE A 237 7.39 5.90 15.28
C ILE A 237 7.83 5.02 16.46
N LEU A 238 9.10 4.60 16.51
CA LEU A 238 9.66 3.82 17.61
C LEU A 238 9.60 4.57 18.94
N SER A 239 9.76 5.90 18.96
CA SER A 239 9.70 6.74 20.16
C SER A 239 8.35 6.68 20.90
N PHE A 240 7.29 6.22 20.21
CA PHE A 240 5.96 5.97 20.77
C PHE A 240 5.67 4.49 21.06
N GLY A 241 6.69 3.63 21.01
CA GLY A 241 6.51 2.18 21.18
C GLY A 241 6.00 1.46 19.93
N GLY A 242 6.10 2.08 18.74
CA GLY A 242 5.54 1.58 17.48
C GLY A 242 6.29 0.43 16.81
N LYS A 243 7.19 -0.30 17.51
CA LYS A 243 7.98 -1.40 16.93
C LYS A 243 7.10 -2.47 16.25
N GLN A 244 5.96 -2.77 16.83
CA GLN A 244 5.06 -3.84 16.36
C GLN A 244 4.20 -3.44 15.16
N VAL A 245 4.12 -2.14 14.86
CA VAL A 245 3.26 -1.61 13.79
C VAL A 245 4.05 -1.18 12.55
N LEU A 246 5.38 -1.14 12.62
CA LEU A 246 6.22 -0.75 11.50
C LEU A 246 6.25 -1.83 10.40
N SER A 247 6.08 -1.37 9.16
CA SER A 247 6.16 -2.18 7.95
C SER A 247 6.76 -1.36 6.80
N LEU A 248 7.04 -2.02 5.69
CA LEU A 248 7.41 -1.35 4.44
C LEU A 248 6.17 -1.17 3.57
N GLY A 249 5.90 0.07 3.20
CA GLY A 249 4.85 0.48 2.28
C GLY A 249 5.46 1.19 1.08
N THR A 250 6.36 0.51 0.37
CA THR A 250 7.31 1.07 -0.58
C THR A 250 6.68 1.88 -1.70
N ASP A 251 5.43 1.53 -2.05
CA ASP A 251 4.71 2.14 -3.17
C ASP A 251 5.49 2.00 -4.50
N PHE A 252 6.19 0.87 -4.66
CA PHE A 252 6.85 0.53 -5.90
C PHE A 252 5.82 0.45 -7.03
N ASP A 253 6.21 0.89 -8.21
CA ASP A 253 5.36 1.02 -9.40
C ASP A 253 4.26 2.11 -9.31
N GLY A 254 3.77 2.47 -8.12
CA GLY A 254 2.83 3.57 -7.88
C GLY A 254 3.52 4.93 -7.70
N ALA A 255 4.74 4.93 -7.20
CA ALA A 255 5.51 6.14 -6.92
C ALA A 255 6.88 6.16 -7.64
N LYS A 256 7.58 7.29 -7.56
CA LYS A 256 8.98 7.40 -8.01
C LYS A 256 9.91 7.45 -6.79
N PRO A 257 10.37 6.29 -6.30
CA PRO A 257 11.29 6.25 -5.18
C PRO A 257 12.65 6.85 -5.57
N PRO A 258 13.44 7.33 -4.60
CA PRO A 258 14.83 7.69 -4.82
C PRO A 258 15.63 6.49 -5.36
N GLN A 259 16.70 6.76 -6.16
CA GLN A 259 17.49 5.69 -6.77
C GLN A 259 18.02 4.67 -5.75
N ILE A 260 18.41 5.13 -4.56
CA ILE A 260 18.92 4.27 -3.46
C ILE A 260 17.83 3.39 -2.80
N LEU A 261 16.56 3.58 -3.15
CA LEU A 261 15.40 2.84 -2.63
C LEU A 261 14.55 2.24 -3.76
N LYS A 262 15.08 2.20 -4.98
CA LYS A 262 14.33 1.90 -6.19
C LYS A 262 13.83 0.46 -6.26
N ASN A 263 14.48 -0.47 -5.58
CA ASN A 263 14.13 -1.89 -5.62
C ASN A 263 14.46 -2.62 -4.30
N THR A 264 14.09 -3.89 -4.24
CA THR A 264 14.24 -4.74 -3.05
C THR A 264 15.69 -4.96 -2.61
N LEU A 265 16.68 -4.86 -3.50
CA LEU A 265 18.10 -5.00 -3.13
C LEU A 265 18.54 -3.88 -2.17
N TYR A 266 17.96 -2.69 -2.30
CA TYR A 266 18.29 -1.56 -1.43
C TYR A 266 17.62 -1.65 -0.04
N ILE A 267 16.60 -2.50 0.13
CA ILE A 267 16.01 -2.78 1.44
C ILE A 267 17.06 -3.38 2.38
N GLU A 268 17.98 -4.20 1.88
CA GLU A 268 19.10 -4.72 2.69
C GLU A 268 19.97 -3.59 3.24
N ASN A 269 20.23 -2.55 2.46
CA ASN A 269 21.01 -1.40 2.91
C ASN A 269 20.30 -0.66 4.05
N LEU A 270 18.97 -0.54 3.97
CA LEU A 270 18.15 0.02 5.04
C LEU A 270 18.25 -0.84 6.31
N ILE A 271 18.04 -2.16 6.19
CA ILE A 271 18.12 -3.09 7.32
C ILE A 271 19.51 -3.05 7.95
N ASN A 272 20.59 -3.12 7.16
CA ASN A 272 21.96 -3.05 7.64
C ASN A 272 22.28 -1.73 8.35
N LYS A 273 21.64 -0.63 7.95
CA LYS A 273 21.78 0.66 8.60
C LYS A 273 21.01 0.72 9.94
N MET A 274 19.85 0.08 10.01
CA MET A 274 19.05 -0.01 11.25
C MET A 274 19.70 -0.90 12.31
N LEU A 275 20.56 -1.85 11.92
CA LEU A 275 21.26 -2.77 12.83
C LEU A 275 22.55 -2.19 13.41
N LYS A 276 23.01 -1.05 12.93
CA LYS A 276 24.15 -0.27 13.45
C LYS A 276 23.73 0.75 14.48
#